data_90804a196076e6a06acfbfed33f3a28b
#
_entry.id   90804a196076e6a06acfbfed33f3a28b
#
_cell.length_a   1.000
_cell.length_b   1.000
_cell.length_c   1.000
_cell.angle_alpha   90.00
_cell.angle_beta   90.00
_cell.angle_gamma   90.00
#
_symmetry.space_group_name_H-M   'P 1'
#
loop_
_entity.id
_entity.type
_entity.pdbx_description
1 polymer ?
#
loop_
_entity_poly.entity_id
_entity_poly.type
_entity_poly.pdbx_seq_one_letter_code
_entity_poly.pdbx_strand_id
1 'polypeptide(L)'
;MQQRLIFHVDVNSAFLSWEAARRVAAGEPDLRAIPSAIGGDRDKRTGIILAKSIPAKKFGVTTGEPVGMALRKCPQLVLAPPDFALYTRNSRAFIAICRRFAPVVEQVSIDECFLDMTGTHLLYPDPLAVAHQIKDAIF
;
A
#
# COMPACT_ATOMS: atom_id res chain seq x y z
N MET A 1 23.26 3.78 -27.66
CA MET A 1 22.06 4.44 -27.13
C MET A 1 21.61 3.71 -25.86
N GLN A 2 21.45 4.43 -24.75
CA GLN A 2 20.96 3.83 -23.52
C GLN A 2 19.47 3.50 -23.66
N GLN A 3 19.07 2.31 -23.28
CA GLN A 3 17.67 1.98 -23.12
C GLN A 3 17.11 2.68 -21.89
N ARG A 4 15.89 3.19 -22.00
CA ARG A 4 15.17 3.70 -20.85
C ARG A 4 14.76 2.52 -19.96
N LEU A 5 15.05 2.64 -18.67
CA LEU A 5 14.64 1.67 -17.67
C LEU A 5 13.77 2.38 -16.65
N ILE A 6 12.48 2.06 -16.68
CA ILE A 6 11.48 2.68 -15.80
C ILE A 6 10.88 1.60 -14.93
N PHE A 7 10.88 1.84 -13.61
CA PHE A 7 10.18 0.99 -12.65
C PHE A 7 8.91 1.71 -12.21
N HIS A 8 7.80 0.99 -12.21
CA HIS A 8 6.56 1.42 -11.55
C HIS A 8 6.49 0.71 -10.20
N VAL A 9 6.41 1.49 -9.13
CA VAL A 9 6.32 0.98 -7.76
C VAL A 9 4.97 1.36 -7.18
N ASP A 10 4.23 0.35 -6.72
CA ASP A 10 2.91 0.50 -6.13
C ASP A 10 2.85 -0.29 -4.82
N VAL A 11 2.48 0.36 -3.74
CA VAL A 11 2.28 -0.31 -2.45
C VAL A 11 0.87 -0.89 -2.42
N ASN A 12 0.77 -2.20 -2.54
CA ASN A 12 -0.51 -2.90 -2.59
C ASN A 12 -1.32 -2.68 -1.32
N SER A 13 -2.58 -2.26 -1.48
CA SER A 13 -3.49 -1.98 -0.35
C SER A 13 -2.79 -1.12 0.73
N ALA A 14 -2.18 -0.03 0.30
CA ALA A 14 -1.27 0.76 1.12
C ALA A 14 -1.88 1.18 2.46
N PHE A 15 -3.10 1.71 2.44
CA PHE A 15 -3.75 2.19 3.67
C PHE A 15 -3.94 1.06 4.69
N LEU A 16 -4.39 -0.09 4.24
CA LEU A 16 -4.55 -1.25 5.12
C LEU A 16 -3.19 -1.75 5.62
N SER A 17 -2.21 -1.87 4.73
CA SER A 17 -0.89 -2.37 5.08
C SER A 17 -0.18 -1.46 6.09
N TRP A 18 -0.29 -0.15 5.93
CA TRP A 18 0.31 0.80 6.86
C TRP A 18 -0.39 0.78 8.23
N GLU A 19 -1.71 0.72 8.24
CA GLU A 19 -2.47 0.58 9.49
C GLU A 19 -2.15 -0.74 10.19
N ALA A 20 -2.07 -1.83 9.43
CA ALA A 20 -1.71 -3.15 9.96
C ALA A 20 -0.31 -3.16 10.58
N ALA A 21 0.67 -2.56 9.90
CA ALA A 21 2.04 -2.48 10.42
C ALA A 21 2.10 -1.68 11.74
N ARG A 22 1.38 -0.57 11.81
CA ARG A 22 1.29 0.24 13.04
C ARG A 22 0.68 -0.57 14.19
N ARG A 23 -0.39 -1.30 13.93
CA ARG A 23 -1.06 -2.11 14.96
C ARG A 23 -0.20 -3.27 15.44
N VAL A 24 0.48 -3.95 14.53
CA VAL A 24 1.41 -5.03 14.89
C VAL A 24 2.54 -4.49 15.78
N ALA A 25 3.09 -3.32 15.45
CA ALA A 25 4.13 -2.68 16.26
C ALA A 25 3.63 -2.33 17.67
N ALA A 26 2.32 -2.09 17.83
CA ALA A 26 1.68 -1.84 19.12
C ALA A 26 1.24 -3.13 19.84
N GLY A 27 1.54 -4.31 19.30
CA GLY A 27 1.16 -5.59 19.89
C GLY A 27 -0.27 -6.03 19.55
N GLU A 28 -0.93 -5.38 18.61
CA GLU A 28 -2.28 -5.72 18.17
C GLU A 28 -2.28 -6.74 17.03
N PRO A 29 -3.43 -7.41 16.76
CA PRO A 29 -3.52 -8.38 15.67
C PRO A 29 -3.23 -7.75 14.31
N ASP A 30 -2.67 -8.54 13.40
CA ASP A 30 -2.37 -8.12 12.03
C ASP A 30 -3.64 -8.12 11.18
N LEU A 31 -4.09 -6.94 10.78
CA LEU A 31 -5.27 -6.78 9.93
C LEU A 31 -5.16 -7.51 8.59
N ARG A 32 -3.95 -7.72 8.09
CA ARG A 32 -3.72 -8.41 6.81
C ARG A 32 -4.07 -9.90 6.88
N ALA A 33 -4.07 -10.48 8.07
CA ALA A 33 -4.34 -11.91 8.28
C ALA A 33 -5.83 -12.21 8.49
N ILE A 34 -6.67 -11.21 8.67
CA ILE A 34 -8.10 -11.36 8.95
C ILE A 34 -8.94 -10.56 7.96
N PRO A 35 -10.23 -10.90 7.78
CA PRO A 35 -11.12 -10.06 6.97
C PRO A 35 -11.22 -8.66 7.58
N SER A 36 -10.63 -7.69 6.90
CA SER A 36 -10.54 -6.31 7.40
C SER A 36 -10.55 -5.32 6.24
N ALA A 37 -10.86 -4.07 6.56
CA ALA A 37 -10.86 -2.99 5.59
C ALA A 37 -10.65 -1.65 6.28
N ILE A 38 -10.16 -0.70 5.52
CA ILE A 38 -10.15 0.71 5.89
C ILE A 38 -11.37 1.36 5.27
N GLY A 39 -12.16 2.02 6.07
CA GLY A 39 -13.36 2.69 5.56
C GLY A 39 -14.23 3.19 6.69
N GLY A 40 -15.31 3.79 6.36
CA GLY A 40 -16.32 4.43 7.16
C GLY A 40 -16.60 3.96 8.59
N ASP A 41 -17.84 4.12 8.99
CA ASP A 41 -18.28 3.77 10.35
C ASP A 41 -19.13 2.50 10.31
N ARG A 42 -18.68 1.45 11.02
CA ARG A 42 -19.38 0.17 11.10
C ARG A 42 -20.79 0.32 11.71
N ASP A 43 -20.90 1.08 12.79
CA ASP A 43 -22.16 1.21 13.50
C ASP A 43 -23.19 1.99 12.70
N LYS A 44 -22.76 3.04 12.02
CA LYS A 44 -23.62 3.86 11.15
C LYS A 44 -23.74 3.29 9.74
N ARG A 45 -22.90 2.33 9.36
CA ARG A 45 -22.81 1.75 8.02
C ARG A 45 -22.64 2.81 6.92
N THR A 46 -21.89 3.86 7.24
CA THR A 46 -21.64 5.00 6.34
C THR A 46 -20.24 4.94 5.75
N GLY A 47 -20.05 5.62 4.60
CA GLY A 47 -18.78 5.68 3.92
C GLY A 47 -18.56 4.53 2.95
N ILE A 48 -17.36 4.49 2.40
CA ILE A 48 -16.95 3.51 1.40
C ILE A 48 -15.68 2.77 1.86
N ILE A 49 -15.43 1.63 1.24
CA ILE A 49 -14.20 0.86 1.45
C ILE A 49 -13.06 1.52 0.68
N LEU A 50 -12.03 1.96 1.40
CA LEU A 50 -10.83 2.57 0.80
C LEU A 50 -9.75 1.54 0.49
N ALA A 51 -9.63 0.52 1.32
CA ALA A 51 -8.68 -0.58 1.16
C ALA A 51 -9.21 -1.82 1.86
N LYS A 52 -8.79 -2.99 1.43
CA LYS A 52 -9.26 -4.26 1.99
C LYS A 52 -8.11 -5.24 2.12
N SER A 53 -8.24 -6.20 3.04
CA SER A 53 -7.33 -7.33 3.17
C SER A 53 -7.63 -8.39 2.11
N ILE A 54 -6.66 -9.28 1.86
CA ILE A 54 -6.86 -10.44 0.98
C ILE A 54 -7.98 -11.35 1.53
N PRO A 55 -8.03 -11.68 2.84
CA PRO A 55 -9.17 -12.42 3.38
C PRO A 55 -10.53 -11.75 3.13
N ALA A 56 -10.62 -10.41 3.24
CA ALA A 56 -11.86 -9.70 2.93
C ALA A 56 -12.23 -9.82 1.44
N LYS A 57 -11.25 -9.75 0.56
CA LYS A 57 -11.45 -9.93 -0.88
C LYS A 57 -12.11 -11.26 -1.21
N LYS A 58 -11.77 -12.32 -0.48
CA LYS A 58 -12.35 -13.66 -0.68
C LYS A 58 -13.84 -13.71 -0.39
N PHE A 59 -14.34 -12.81 0.44
CA PHE A 59 -15.78 -12.65 0.72
C PHE A 59 -16.48 -11.76 -0.29
N GLY A 60 -15.77 -11.24 -1.27
CA GLY A 60 -16.33 -10.37 -2.30
C GLY A 60 -16.31 -8.89 -1.96
N VAL A 61 -15.63 -8.49 -0.89
CA VAL A 61 -15.47 -7.07 -0.52
C VAL A 61 -14.62 -6.37 -1.59
N THR A 62 -15.11 -5.25 -2.11
CA THR A 62 -14.44 -4.47 -3.16
C THR A 62 -14.14 -3.05 -2.71
N THR A 63 -13.01 -2.52 -3.18
CA THR A 63 -12.66 -1.12 -2.94
C THR A 63 -13.66 -0.20 -3.63
N GLY A 64 -14.10 0.83 -2.93
CA GLY A 64 -15.06 1.80 -3.43
C GLY A 64 -16.52 1.45 -3.17
N GLU A 65 -16.83 0.23 -2.70
CA GLU A 65 -18.22 -0.10 -2.38
C GLU A 65 -18.65 0.50 -1.05
N PRO A 66 -19.98 0.70 -0.86
CA PRO A 66 -20.50 1.16 0.42
C PRO A 66 -20.20 0.17 1.55
N VAL A 67 -19.89 0.68 2.74
CA VAL A 67 -19.61 -0.13 3.93
C VAL A 67 -20.76 -1.08 4.25
N GLY A 68 -22.00 -0.63 4.11
CA GLY A 68 -23.17 -1.48 4.34
C GLY A 68 -23.21 -2.73 3.47
N MET A 69 -22.82 -2.60 2.20
CA MET A 69 -22.74 -3.74 1.29
C MET A 69 -21.59 -4.69 1.67
N ALA A 70 -20.45 -4.15 2.04
CA ALA A 70 -19.32 -4.95 2.48
C ALA A 70 -19.67 -5.78 3.72
N LEU A 71 -20.38 -5.20 4.68
CA LEU A 71 -20.81 -5.89 5.90
C LEU A 71 -21.86 -6.97 5.63
N ARG A 72 -22.66 -6.82 4.59
CA ARG A 72 -23.59 -7.89 4.17
C ARG A 72 -22.84 -9.10 3.62
N LYS A 73 -21.78 -8.86 2.85
CA LYS A 73 -20.94 -9.93 2.28
C LYS A 73 -20.04 -10.58 3.33
N CYS A 74 -19.58 -9.80 4.30
CA CYS A 74 -18.65 -10.25 5.33
C CYS A 74 -19.06 -9.63 6.68
N PRO A 75 -20.00 -10.27 7.42
CA PRO A 75 -20.46 -9.71 8.70
C PRO A 75 -19.38 -9.59 9.76
N GLN A 76 -18.33 -10.41 9.69
CA GLN A 76 -17.19 -10.39 10.62
C GLN A 76 -16.11 -9.37 10.24
N LEU A 77 -16.33 -8.57 9.20
CA LEU A 77 -15.36 -7.60 8.72
C LEU A 77 -14.93 -6.62 9.81
N VAL A 78 -13.64 -6.53 10.07
CA VAL A 78 -13.07 -5.54 10.98
C VAL A 78 -12.81 -4.26 10.19
N LEU A 79 -13.44 -3.17 10.61
CA LEU A 79 -13.27 -1.86 9.97
C LEU A 79 -12.37 -0.99 10.83
N ALA A 80 -11.38 -0.38 10.21
CA ALA A 80 -10.52 0.61 10.82
C ALA A 80 -10.77 1.97 10.16
N PRO A 81 -10.85 3.06 10.93
CA PRO A 81 -11.03 4.38 10.35
C PRO A 81 -9.78 4.80 9.58
N PRO A 82 -9.92 5.59 8.50
CA PRO A 82 -8.75 6.10 7.78
C PRO A 82 -7.95 7.07 8.64
N ASP A 83 -6.63 6.99 8.52
CA ASP A 83 -5.69 7.88 9.20
C ASP A 83 -4.76 8.51 8.16
N PHE A 84 -5.17 9.63 7.59
CA PHE A 84 -4.45 10.28 6.51
C PHE A 84 -3.11 10.88 6.96
N ALA A 85 -2.96 11.23 8.24
CA ALA A 85 -1.66 11.67 8.77
C ALA A 85 -0.63 10.54 8.73
N LEU A 86 -1.03 9.34 9.13
CA LEU A 86 -0.20 8.13 9.03
C LEU A 86 0.18 7.85 7.58
N TYR A 87 -0.79 7.90 6.67
CA TYR A 87 -0.56 7.59 5.25
C TYR A 87 0.38 8.59 4.60
N THR A 88 0.24 9.87 4.91
CA THR A 88 1.13 10.92 4.42
C THR A 88 2.56 10.70 4.89
N ARG A 89 2.77 10.38 6.18
CA ARG A 89 4.10 10.08 6.72
C ARG A 89 4.73 8.89 6.02
N ASN A 90 3.97 7.81 5.87
CA ASN A 90 4.48 6.59 5.26
C ASN A 90 4.73 6.75 3.76
N SER A 91 3.89 7.53 3.08
CA SER A 91 4.11 7.89 1.68
C SER A 91 5.43 8.65 1.50
N ARG A 92 5.71 9.62 2.36
CA ARG A 92 6.97 10.36 2.31
C ARG A 92 8.17 9.47 2.56
N ALA A 93 8.06 8.55 3.51
CA ALA A 93 9.12 7.57 3.80
C ALA A 93 9.35 6.63 2.61
N PHE A 94 8.29 6.16 1.98
CA PHE A 94 8.32 5.32 0.79
C PHE A 94 9.04 6.03 -0.37
N ILE A 95 8.68 7.28 -0.66
CA ILE A 95 9.31 8.06 -1.73
C ILE A 95 10.78 8.34 -1.39
N ALA A 96 11.11 8.63 -0.14
CA ALA A 96 12.50 8.84 0.29
C ALA A 96 13.36 7.59 0.08
N ILE A 97 12.80 6.41 0.33
CA ILE A 97 13.49 5.14 0.05
C ILE A 97 13.74 4.98 -1.46
N CYS A 98 12.73 5.23 -2.29
CA CYS A 98 12.86 5.15 -3.74
C CYS A 98 13.94 6.11 -4.28
N ARG A 99 14.06 7.30 -3.71
CA ARG A 99 15.08 8.28 -4.11
C ARG A 99 16.49 7.85 -3.81
N ARG A 100 16.70 6.91 -2.90
CA ARG A 100 18.03 6.33 -2.64
C ARG A 100 18.52 5.46 -3.80
N PHE A 101 17.60 4.89 -4.58
CA PHE A 101 17.91 3.95 -5.66
C PHE A 101 17.87 4.58 -7.04
N ALA A 102 17.05 5.60 -7.24
CA ALA A 102 16.80 6.18 -8.56
C ALA A 102 17.24 7.64 -8.63
N PRO A 103 17.90 8.06 -9.73
CA PRO A 103 18.25 9.47 -9.93
C PRO A 103 17.01 10.36 -10.10
N VAL A 104 15.93 9.83 -10.66
CA VAL A 104 14.67 10.58 -10.85
C VAL A 104 13.50 9.74 -10.35
N VAL A 105 12.68 10.34 -9.50
CA VAL A 105 11.46 9.74 -8.96
C VAL A 105 10.30 10.66 -9.29
N GLU A 106 9.28 10.13 -9.97
CA GLU A 106 8.04 10.85 -10.25
C GLU A 106 6.91 10.23 -9.43
N GLN A 107 6.42 10.98 -8.45
CA GLN A 107 5.30 10.54 -7.62
C GLN A 107 3.99 10.71 -8.37
N VAL A 108 3.23 9.63 -8.50
CA VAL A 108 1.92 9.63 -9.18
C VAL A 108 0.80 9.83 -8.16
N SER A 109 0.89 9.13 -7.02
CA SER A 109 -0.11 9.19 -5.95
C SER A 109 0.55 8.91 -4.61
N ILE A 110 -0.24 8.81 -3.56
CA ILE A 110 0.26 8.57 -2.20
C ILE A 110 1.00 7.23 -2.07
N ASP A 111 0.66 6.24 -2.91
CA ASP A 111 1.20 4.88 -2.84
C ASP A 111 1.87 4.42 -4.14
N GLU A 112 2.09 5.32 -5.08
CA GLU A 112 2.65 4.98 -6.40
C GLU A 112 3.70 5.98 -6.84
N CYS A 113 4.74 5.48 -7.50
CA CYS A 113 5.71 6.34 -8.18
C CYS A 113 6.36 5.62 -9.34
N PHE A 114 6.92 6.39 -10.25
CA PHE A 114 7.82 5.90 -11.29
C PHE A 114 9.25 6.23 -10.93
N LEU A 115 10.15 5.29 -11.16
CA LEU A 115 11.58 5.43 -10.95
C LEU A 115 12.27 5.37 -12.31
N ASP A 116 12.99 6.42 -12.68
CA ASP A 116 13.81 6.39 -13.87
C ASP A 116 15.20 5.87 -13.49
N MET A 117 15.43 4.61 -13.80
CA MET A 117 16.69 3.90 -13.52
C MET A 117 17.66 3.94 -14.70
N THR A 118 17.34 4.71 -15.74
CA THR A 118 18.19 4.83 -16.92
C THR A 118 19.59 5.31 -16.52
N GLY A 119 20.62 4.64 -17.00
CA GLY A 119 22.00 4.98 -16.72
C GLY A 119 22.54 4.45 -15.38
N THR A 120 21.79 3.67 -14.63
CA THR A 120 22.23 3.12 -13.34
C THR A 120 22.93 1.75 -13.46
N HIS A 121 23.20 1.28 -14.65
CA HIS A 121 23.74 -0.06 -14.89
C HIS A 121 25.10 -0.33 -14.25
N LEU A 122 25.89 0.70 -13.98
CA LEU A 122 27.18 0.54 -13.29
C LEU A 122 27.00 0.27 -11.79
N LEU A 123 25.96 0.90 -11.18
CA LEU A 123 25.63 0.69 -9.78
C LEU A 123 24.75 -0.55 -9.60
N TYR A 124 23.85 -0.78 -10.54
CA TYR A 124 22.87 -1.86 -10.50
C TYR A 124 22.85 -2.59 -11.84
N PRO A 125 23.80 -3.51 -12.07
CA PRO A 125 23.90 -4.20 -13.37
C PRO A 125 22.74 -5.15 -13.66
N ASP A 126 22.07 -5.66 -12.63
CA ASP A 126 20.90 -6.52 -12.77
C ASP A 126 19.63 -5.78 -12.33
N PRO A 127 18.76 -5.37 -13.29
CA PRO A 127 17.51 -4.67 -12.95
C PRO A 127 16.59 -5.44 -12.01
N LEU A 128 16.51 -6.76 -12.16
CA LEU A 128 15.65 -7.59 -11.30
C LEU A 128 16.18 -7.61 -9.87
N ALA A 129 17.48 -7.71 -9.69
CA ALA A 129 18.10 -7.71 -8.36
C ALA A 129 17.85 -6.38 -7.63
N VAL A 130 18.02 -5.24 -8.32
CA VAL A 130 17.76 -3.93 -7.68
C VAL A 130 16.27 -3.72 -7.40
N ALA A 131 15.38 -4.25 -8.24
CA ALA A 131 13.94 -4.20 -7.96
C ALA A 131 13.62 -4.93 -6.66
N HIS A 132 14.21 -6.09 -6.40
CA HIS A 132 14.07 -6.80 -5.14
C HIS A 132 14.65 -6.03 -3.97
N GLN A 133 15.80 -5.37 -4.13
CA GLN A 133 16.41 -4.53 -3.09
C GLN A 133 15.50 -3.37 -2.71
N ILE A 134 14.88 -2.71 -3.68
CA ILE A 134 13.92 -1.62 -3.44
C ILE A 134 12.71 -2.14 -2.67
N LYS A 135 12.14 -3.25 -3.11
CA LYS A 135 11.02 -3.89 -2.43
C LYS A 135 11.35 -4.20 -0.97
N ASP A 136 12.50 -4.81 -0.72
CA ASP A 136 12.92 -5.19 0.63
C ASP A 136 13.17 -3.97 1.52
N ALA A 137 13.69 -2.87 0.96
CA ALA A 137 13.90 -1.63 1.70
C ALA A 137 12.59 -0.95 2.11
N ILE A 138 11.51 -1.11 1.32
CA ILE A 138 10.19 -0.55 1.61
C ILE A 138 9.46 -1.39 2.66
N PHE A 139 9.60 -2.69 2.59
CA PHE A 139 9.00 -3.65 3.52
C PHE A 139 10.03 -4.15 4.54
#